data_068289b59107d50ebf26cd90bcae2922
#
_entry.id   068289b59107d50ebf26cd90bcae2922
#
_cell.length_a   1.000
_cell.length_b   1.000
_cell.length_c   1.000
_cell.angle_alpha   90.00
_cell.angle_beta   90.00
_cell.angle_gamma   90.00
#
_symmetry.space_group_name_H-M   'P 1'
#
loop_
_entity.id
_entity.type
_entity.pdbx_description
1 polymer ?
#
loop_
_entity_poly.entity_id
_entity_poly.type
_entity_poly.pdbx_seq_one_letter_code
_entity_poly.pdbx_strand_id
1 'polypeptide(L)'
;MKQTLYKDNNNNANYLINILVQVQQQIEIVIFWEISCFDFVIVDVGDFFNGIMPPEIEEVYNFGKKIEREHVIIVEHNYLIKMLKNIRTVYYANMKTTIENDIFSIKVFDGDIIEIRGNIENNIIL
;
A
#
# COMPACT_ATOMS: atom_id res chain seq x y z
N MET A 1 0.06 14.85 12.91
CA MET A 1 -0.23 15.49 11.62
C MET A 1 -1.34 14.74 10.90
N LYS A 2 -2.16 15.44 10.15
CA LYS A 2 -3.13 14.84 9.23
C LYS A 2 -2.96 15.48 7.86
N GLN A 3 -2.83 14.66 6.83
CA GLN A 3 -2.72 15.12 5.46
C GLN A 3 -3.71 14.32 4.58
N THR A 4 -4.46 15.03 3.73
CA THR A 4 -5.38 14.39 2.79
C THR A 4 -4.94 14.73 1.38
N LEU A 5 -4.75 13.69 0.57
CA LEU A 5 -4.33 13.82 -0.82
C LEU A 5 -5.45 13.35 -1.73
N TYR A 6 -5.68 14.10 -2.81
CA TYR A 6 -6.69 13.77 -3.83
C TYR A 6 -5.98 13.49 -5.13
N LYS A 7 -6.12 12.27 -5.64
CA LYS A 7 -5.52 11.86 -6.89
C LYS A 7 -6.50 11.03 -7.71
N ASP A 8 -6.26 11.02 -9.02
CA ASP A 8 -6.98 10.15 -9.93
C ASP A 8 -6.83 8.69 -9.46
N ASN A 9 -7.94 7.96 -9.42
CA ASN A 9 -7.94 6.56 -8.99
C ASN A 9 -7.28 5.61 -9.99
N ASN A 10 -6.89 6.09 -11.17
CA ASN A 10 -6.19 5.27 -12.14
C ASN A 10 -4.69 5.23 -11.81
N ASN A 11 -4.14 4.02 -11.62
CA ASN A 11 -2.72 3.80 -11.29
C ASN A 11 -2.28 4.45 -9.95
N ASN A 12 -3.16 4.54 -8.97
CA ASN A 12 -2.82 5.18 -7.70
C ASN A 12 -1.79 4.40 -6.87
N ALA A 13 -1.52 3.13 -7.21
CA ALA A 13 -0.48 2.35 -6.53
C ALA A 13 0.89 3.02 -6.62
N ASN A 14 1.18 3.71 -7.71
CA ASN A 14 2.43 4.47 -7.87
C ASN A 14 2.52 5.61 -6.85
N TYR A 15 1.40 6.27 -6.55
CA TYR A 15 1.37 7.30 -5.51
C TYR A 15 1.60 6.71 -4.12
N LEU A 16 1.03 5.53 -3.84
CA LEU A 16 1.26 4.85 -2.58
C LEU A 16 2.72 4.43 -2.41
N ILE A 17 3.35 3.92 -3.46
CA ILE A 17 4.78 3.61 -3.44
C ILE A 17 5.60 4.87 -3.10
N ASN A 18 5.29 5.99 -3.76
CA ASN A 18 5.97 7.26 -3.50
C ASN A 18 5.78 7.72 -2.05
N ILE A 19 4.58 7.60 -1.51
CA ILE A 19 4.30 7.91 -0.10
C ILE A 19 5.15 7.05 0.82
N LEU A 20 5.19 5.74 0.59
CA LEU A 20 5.98 4.81 1.41
C LEU A 20 7.47 5.12 1.35
N VAL A 21 7.99 5.44 0.18
CA VAL A 21 9.39 5.85 0.02
C VAL A 21 9.69 7.10 0.84
N GLN A 22 8.81 8.11 0.78
CA GLN A 22 9.00 9.35 1.54
C GLN A 22 8.89 9.13 3.05
N VAL A 23 8.00 8.24 3.50
CA VAL A 23 7.91 7.88 4.92
C VAL A 23 9.22 7.24 5.38
N GLN A 24 9.78 6.31 4.61
CA GLN A 24 11.03 5.65 4.98
C GLN A 24 12.21 6.63 5.01
N GLN A 25 12.22 7.64 4.16
CA GLN A 25 13.27 8.67 4.16
C GLN A 25 13.31 9.49 5.45
N GLN A 26 12.19 9.56 6.17
CA GLN A 26 12.07 10.31 7.43
C GLN A 26 12.27 9.45 8.68
N ILE A 27 12.42 8.13 8.51
CA ILE A 27 12.45 7.18 9.62
C ILE A 27 13.61 6.20 9.40
N GLU A 28 14.47 6.07 10.42
CA GLU A 28 15.70 5.28 10.32
C GLU A 28 15.52 3.79 10.69
N ILE A 29 14.33 3.39 11.13
CA ILE A 29 14.07 2.01 11.53
C ILE A 29 13.35 1.24 10.42
N VAL A 30 13.41 -0.09 10.49
CA VAL A 30 12.61 -0.95 9.61
C VAL A 30 11.15 -0.82 10.00
N ILE A 31 10.30 -0.55 9.01
CA ILE A 31 8.88 -0.35 9.22
C ILE A 31 8.12 -1.63 8.91
N PHE A 32 7.20 -2.01 9.81
CA PHE A 32 6.25 -3.10 9.60
C PHE A 32 4.85 -2.52 9.57
N TRP A 33 4.08 -2.87 8.55
CA TRP A 33 2.73 -2.39 8.37
C TRP A 33 1.70 -3.42 8.80
N GLU A 34 0.75 -3.00 9.61
CA GLU A 34 -0.45 -3.75 9.93
C GLU A 34 -1.52 -3.38 8.91
N ILE A 35 -1.96 -4.34 8.13
CA ILE A 35 -2.93 -4.13 7.04
C ILE A 35 -4.21 -4.85 7.39
N SER A 36 -5.32 -4.12 7.52
CA SER A 36 -6.62 -4.68 7.90
C SER A 36 -7.66 -4.64 6.79
N CYS A 37 -7.41 -3.90 5.73
CA CYS A 37 -8.28 -3.81 4.56
C CYS A 37 -7.40 -3.49 3.36
N PHE A 38 -7.61 -4.19 2.24
CA PHE A 38 -6.82 -3.95 1.04
C PHE A 38 -7.58 -4.47 -0.19
N ASP A 39 -8.34 -3.59 -0.81
CA ASP A 39 -9.12 -3.88 -2.02
C ASP A 39 -8.44 -3.25 -3.23
N PHE A 40 -8.08 -4.07 -4.22
CA PHE A 40 -7.21 -3.62 -5.31
C PHE A 40 -7.47 -4.37 -6.62
N VAL A 41 -6.97 -3.79 -7.72
CA VAL A 41 -6.83 -4.47 -9.03
C VAL A 41 -5.36 -4.49 -9.43
N ILE A 42 -4.94 -5.61 -10.00
CA ILE A 42 -3.56 -5.80 -10.47
C ILE A 42 -3.30 -4.98 -11.73
N VAL A 43 -2.02 -4.83 -12.06
CA VAL A 43 -1.60 -4.24 -13.33
C VAL A 43 -2.15 -5.08 -14.49
N ASP A 44 -2.39 -4.41 -15.63
CA ASP A 44 -2.75 -5.11 -16.87
C ASP A 44 -1.50 -5.78 -17.43
N VAL A 45 -1.48 -7.10 -17.38
CA VAL A 45 -0.36 -7.91 -17.91
C VAL A 45 -0.71 -8.55 -19.24
N GLY A 46 -1.86 -8.19 -19.82
CA GLY A 46 -2.37 -8.79 -21.03
C GLY A 46 -2.80 -10.24 -20.81
N ASP A 47 -2.82 -11.02 -21.88
CA ASP A 47 -3.14 -12.44 -21.80
C ASP A 47 -1.97 -13.20 -21.18
N PHE A 48 -2.26 -14.07 -20.23
CA PHE A 48 -1.23 -14.94 -19.66
C PHE A 48 -0.76 -15.93 -20.73
N PHE A 49 0.55 -16.03 -20.89
CA PHE A 49 1.15 -16.92 -21.86
C PHE A 49 0.81 -18.39 -21.50
N ASN A 50 0.14 -19.11 -22.40
CA ASN A 50 -0.33 -20.47 -22.17
C ASN A 50 -1.22 -20.65 -20.93
N GLY A 51 -1.89 -19.58 -20.48
CA GLY A 51 -2.74 -19.63 -19.30
C GLY A 51 -1.98 -19.70 -17.98
N ILE A 52 -0.66 -19.49 -18.00
CA ILE A 52 0.18 -19.53 -16.80
C ILE A 52 0.31 -18.12 -16.23
N MET A 53 -0.10 -17.96 -14.96
CA MET A 53 0.05 -16.70 -14.24
C MET A 53 1.53 -16.47 -13.89
N PRO A 54 2.09 -15.27 -14.18
CA PRO A 54 3.44 -14.95 -13.73
C PRO A 54 3.56 -15.08 -12.22
N PRO A 55 4.71 -15.56 -11.68
CA PRO A 55 4.89 -15.74 -10.24
C PRO A 55 4.66 -14.48 -9.41
N GLU A 56 5.05 -13.32 -9.92
CA GLU A 56 4.87 -12.03 -9.24
C GLU A 56 3.39 -11.68 -9.06
N ILE A 57 2.58 -11.99 -10.06
CA ILE A 57 1.13 -11.75 -10.01
C ILE A 57 0.45 -12.74 -9.08
N GLU A 58 0.86 -14.01 -9.12
CA GLU A 58 0.36 -15.03 -8.19
C GLU A 58 0.64 -14.63 -6.74
N GLU A 59 1.82 -14.09 -6.45
CA GLU A 59 2.19 -13.63 -5.12
C GLU A 59 1.27 -12.50 -4.63
N VAL A 60 0.91 -11.56 -5.51
CA VAL A 60 -0.01 -10.47 -5.18
C VAL A 60 -1.43 -11.01 -4.89
N TYR A 61 -1.92 -11.96 -5.67
CA TYR A 61 -3.20 -12.61 -5.39
C TYR A 61 -3.18 -13.32 -4.04
N ASN A 62 -2.11 -14.03 -3.73
CA ASN A 62 -1.97 -14.71 -2.45
C ASN A 62 -1.93 -13.73 -1.28
N PHE A 63 -1.27 -12.59 -1.46
CA PHE A 63 -1.26 -11.48 -0.51
C PHE A 63 -2.68 -10.99 -0.22
N GLY A 64 -3.46 -10.73 -1.26
CA GLY A 64 -4.85 -10.30 -1.11
C GLY A 64 -5.74 -11.33 -0.40
N LYS A 65 -5.60 -12.60 -0.78
CA LYS A 65 -6.34 -13.70 -0.15
C LYS A 65 -5.98 -13.86 1.33
N LYS A 66 -4.72 -13.66 1.67
CA LYS A 66 -4.26 -13.72 3.06
C LYS A 66 -4.92 -12.65 3.92
N ILE A 67 -5.04 -11.42 3.40
CA ILE A 67 -5.71 -10.33 4.09
C ILE A 67 -7.19 -10.68 4.32
N GLU A 68 -7.87 -11.17 3.30
CA GLU A 68 -9.28 -11.57 3.42
C GLU A 68 -9.48 -12.66 4.47
N ARG A 69 -8.60 -13.67 4.47
CA ARG A 69 -8.71 -14.81 5.37
C ARG A 69 -8.38 -14.45 6.82
N GLU A 70 -7.32 -13.68 7.03
CA GLU A 70 -6.81 -13.39 8.38
C GLU A 70 -7.31 -12.07 8.94
N HIS A 71 -7.94 -11.23 8.10
CA HIS A 71 -8.50 -9.90 8.43
C HIS A 71 -7.45 -8.86 8.81
N VAL A 72 -6.35 -9.26 9.41
CA VAL A 72 -5.20 -8.40 9.74
C VAL A 72 -3.93 -9.18 9.44
N ILE A 73 -3.01 -8.57 8.71
CA ILE A 73 -1.68 -9.13 8.48
C ILE A 73 -0.62 -8.08 8.79
N ILE A 74 0.58 -8.54 9.10
CA ILE A 74 1.73 -7.66 9.32
C ILE A 74 2.76 -7.98 8.24
N VAL A 75 3.18 -6.95 7.51
CA VAL A 75 4.17 -7.09 6.43
C VAL A 75 5.27 -6.05 6.57
N GLU A 76 6.46 -6.43 6.16
CA GLU A 76 7.60 -5.52 6.13
C GLU A 76 7.42 -4.51 4.98
N HIS A 77 7.92 -3.30 5.19
CA HIS A 77 7.77 -2.15 4.30
C HIS A 77 8.17 -2.45 2.85
N ASN A 78 9.34 -3.05 2.66
CA ASN A 78 9.83 -3.35 1.30
C ASN A 78 8.99 -4.42 0.61
N TYR A 79 8.43 -5.36 1.38
CA TYR A 79 7.50 -6.36 0.84
C TYR A 79 6.21 -5.69 0.36
N LEU A 80 5.68 -4.74 1.12
CA LEU A 80 4.50 -3.99 0.70
C LEU A 80 4.75 -3.22 -0.60
N ILE A 81 5.90 -2.56 -0.71
CA ILE A 81 6.29 -1.87 -1.94
C ILE A 81 6.39 -2.86 -3.10
N LYS A 82 6.96 -4.04 -2.88
CA LYS A 82 7.06 -5.09 -3.89
C LYS A 82 5.66 -5.51 -4.40
N MET A 83 4.71 -5.67 -3.48
CA MET A 83 3.33 -5.98 -3.87
C MET A 83 2.70 -4.86 -4.69
N LEU A 84 2.86 -3.62 -4.24
CA LEU A 84 2.30 -2.44 -4.93
C LEU A 84 2.82 -2.26 -6.35
N LYS A 85 4.04 -2.71 -6.66
CA LYS A 85 4.60 -2.63 -8.02
C LYS A 85 3.79 -3.43 -9.04
N ASN A 86 3.03 -4.44 -8.61
CA ASN A 86 2.18 -5.26 -9.47
C ASN A 86 0.68 -4.96 -9.28
N ILE A 87 0.37 -3.89 -8.57
CA ILE A 87 -0.99 -3.39 -8.38
C ILE A 87 -1.14 -2.10 -9.19
N ARG A 88 -2.27 -1.97 -9.89
CA ARG A 88 -2.60 -0.76 -10.63
C ARG A 88 -3.31 0.26 -9.73
N THR A 89 -4.39 -0.18 -9.10
CA THR A 89 -5.26 0.70 -8.31
C THR A 89 -5.62 0.02 -7.00
N VAL A 90 -5.47 0.77 -5.90
CA VAL A 90 -5.98 0.40 -4.60
C VAL A 90 -7.23 1.24 -4.36
N TYR A 91 -8.39 0.60 -4.18
CA TYR A 91 -9.65 1.30 -3.93
C TYR A 91 -9.85 1.60 -2.46
N TYR A 92 -9.55 0.63 -1.60
CA TYR A 92 -9.66 0.78 -0.16
C TYR A 92 -8.46 0.14 0.50
N ALA A 93 -7.87 0.84 1.45
CA ALA A 93 -6.79 0.29 2.25
C ALA A 93 -6.79 0.93 3.64
N ASN A 94 -6.39 0.14 4.62
CA ASN A 94 -6.12 0.63 5.96
C ASN A 94 -4.79 0.02 6.42
N MET A 95 -3.75 0.84 6.42
CA MET A 95 -2.39 0.43 6.75
C MET A 95 -1.90 1.30 7.89
N LYS A 96 -1.38 0.68 8.94
CA LYS A 96 -0.85 1.42 10.08
C LYS A 96 0.41 0.79 10.63
N THR A 97 1.23 1.63 11.23
CA THR A 97 2.45 1.22 11.91
C THR A 97 2.64 2.10 13.16
N THR A 98 3.50 1.66 14.06
CA THR A 98 3.86 2.44 15.25
C THR A 98 5.26 3.00 15.07
N ILE A 99 5.39 4.32 15.19
CA ILE A 99 6.64 5.05 15.08
C ILE A 99 6.81 5.87 16.35
N GLU A 100 7.87 5.61 17.13
CA GLU A 100 8.16 6.34 18.39
C GLU A 100 6.93 6.40 19.32
N ASN A 101 6.25 5.29 19.50
CA ASN A 101 5.05 5.13 20.32
C ASN A 101 3.78 5.82 19.78
N ASP A 102 3.84 6.44 18.61
CA ASP A 102 2.69 7.02 17.94
C ASP A 102 2.25 6.17 16.77
N ILE A 103 0.94 6.12 16.53
CA ILE A 103 0.38 5.41 15.39
C ILE A 103 0.47 6.30 14.15
N PHE A 104 1.07 5.76 13.10
CA PHE A 104 1.09 6.34 11.77
C PHE A 104 0.21 5.51 10.86
N SER A 105 -0.70 6.14 10.13
CA SER A 105 -1.63 5.42 9.27
C SER A 105 -1.75 6.03 7.89
N ILE A 106 -1.99 5.16 6.91
CA ILE A 106 -2.33 5.52 5.54
C ILE A 106 -3.63 4.81 5.21
N LYS A 107 -4.65 5.57 4.82
CA LYS A 107 -5.94 5.03 4.41
C LYS A 107 -6.27 5.50 3.01
N VAL A 108 -6.83 4.60 2.22
CA VAL A 108 -7.31 4.91 0.86
C VAL A 108 -8.81 4.71 0.84
N PHE A 109 -9.51 5.68 0.27
CA PHE A 109 -10.96 5.68 0.12
C PHE A 109 -11.31 5.89 -1.36
N ASP A 110 -12.07 4.96 -1.91
CA ASP A 110 -12.62 5.05 -3.25
C ASP A 110 -11.56 5.23 -4.36
N GLY A 111 -10.31 4.92 -4.06
CA GLY A 111 -9.20 5.02 -5.00
C GLY A 111 -8.66 6.42 -5.23
N ASP A 112 -9.34 7.47 -4.84
CA ASP A 112 -8.97 8.87 -5.14
C ASP A 112 -8.60 9.70 -3.91
N ILE A 113 -8.95 9.26 -2.72
CA ILE A 113 -8.65 9.96 -1.47
C ILE A 113 -7.64 9.15 -0.67
N ILE A 114 -6.51 9.75 -0.35
CA ILE A 114 -5.48 9.15 0.50
C ILE A 114 -5.34 10.01 1.75
N GLU A 115 -5.62 9.44 2.90
CA GLU A 115 -5.51 10.10 4.19
C GLU A 115 -4.29 9.59 4.93
N ILE A 116 -3.39 10.49 5.31
CA ILE A 116 -2.18 10.19 6.06
C ILE A 116 -2.31 10.85 7.43
N ARG A 117 -2.18 10.06 8.49
CA ARG A 117 -2.20 10.55 9.88
C ARG A 117 -0.98 10.01 10.61
N GLY A 118 -0.35 10.88 11.37
CA GLY A 118 0.76 10.49 12.20
C GLY A 118 1.76 11.59 12.42
N ASN A 119 2.80 11.24 13.13
CA ASN A 119 3.85 12.20 13.51
C ASN A 119 5.07 11.98 12.63
N ILE A 120 5.10 12.65 11.48
CA ILE A 120 6.28 12.74 10.62
C ILE A 120 6.64 14.21 10.44
N GLU A 121 7.93 14.47 10.25
CA GLU A 121 8.46 15.84 10.25
C GLU A 121 8.01 16.63 9.04
N ASN A 122 8.04 16.03 7.85
CA ASN A 122 7.73 16.69 6.60
C ASN A 122 6.48 16.12 5.94
N ASN A 123 5.69 16.99 5.32
CA ASN A 123 4.54 16.58 4.53
C ASN A 123 4.97 15.72 3.35
N ILE A 124 4.10 14.81 2.96
CA ILE A 124 4.28 13.98 1.78
C ILE A 124 3.94 14.81 0.54
N ILE A 125 4.78 14.68 -0.47
CA ILE A 125 4.61 15.38 -1.76
C ILE A 125 4.45 14.33 -2.86
N LEU A 126 3.38 14.42 -3.60
CA LEU A 126 3.13 13.53 -4.76
C LEU A 126 3.51 14.18 -6.08
#